data_4fcc4a91f12ede3c9dbd13982dc6cf1d
#
_entry.id   4fcc4a91f12ede3c9dbd13982dc6cf1d
#
_cell.length_a   1.000
_cell.length_b   1.000
_cell.length_c   1.000
_cell.angle_alpha   90.00
_cell.angle_beta   90.00
_cell.angle_gamma   90.00
#
_symmetry.space_group_name_H-M   'P 1'
#
loop_
_entity.id
_entity.type
_entity.pdbx_description
1 polymer ?
#
loop_
_entity_poly.entity_id
_entity_poly.type
_entity_poly.pdbx_seq_one_letter_code
_entity_poly.pdbx_strand_id
1 'polypeptide(L)'
;DQRLSHSADGYVTDIAYTRHHHATLDPGRAILVAERAGRSRPAIQYACELGFGQGLSLAIHSSASDTEWWGLDVLPQHVEFARSLIDDPRARERVVCANFEQFDSRDDLPCFDFIALHGVWSWVSAQNRARIAAFIDRRLAPNGIVYLGYNALPGWGPVLSLRELLVATASQANSARLEDRIE
;
A
#
# COMPACT_ATOMS: atom_id res chain seq x y z
N ASP A 1 -19.38 12.59 -2.69
CA ASP A 1 -18.27 12.99 -3.56
C ASP A 1 -17.26 13.76 -2.71
N GLN A 2 -16.19 13.09 -2.33
CA GLN A 2 -15.37 13.43 -1.17
C GLN A 2 -14.17 14.22 -1.62
N ARG A 3 -14.14 15.47 -1.26
CA ARG A 3 -12.94 16.30 -1.41
C ARG A 3 -12.04 16.11 -0.19
N LEU A 4 -11.36 14.95 -0.13
CA LEU A 4 -10.05 14.94 0.49
C LEU A 4 -9.16 15.81 -0.42
N SER A 5 -8.36 16.69 0.15
CA SER A 5 -7.34 17.42 -0.61
C SER A 5 -6.33 16.38 -1.13
N HIS A 6 -6.62 15.84 -2.31
CA HIS A 6 -5.65 15.01 -2.99
C HIS A 6 -4.52 15.92 -3.45
N SER A 7 -3.28 15.51 -3.24
CA SER A 7 -2.15 16.09 -3.98
C SER A 7 -2.45 16.05 -5.49
N ALA A 8 -1.75 16.81 -6.29
CA ALA A 8 -2.01 16.98 -7.72
C ALA A 8 -2.19 15.67 -8.51
N ASP A 9 -1.68 14.53 -7.99
CA ASP A 9 -1.71 13.22 -8.64
C ASP A 9 -2.69 12.20 -8.00
N GLY A 10 -3.61 12.65 -7.13
CA GLY A 10 -4.64 11.78 -6.53
C GLY A 10 -4.17 10.89 -5.38
N TYR A 11 -3.09 11.31 -4.68
CA TYR A 11 -2.59 10.72 -3.45
C TYR A 11 -2.90 11.64 -2.27
N VAL A 12 -3.02 11.06 -1.07
CA VAL A 12 -3.06 11.81 0.21
C VAL A 12 -1.64 11.82 0.76
N THR A 13 -1.01 12.99 0.82
CA THR A 13 0.40 13.15 1.20
C THR A 13 0.64 14.01 2.44
N ASP A 14 -0.38 14.63 2.97
CA ASP A 14 -0.36 15.61 4.06
C ASP A 14 -0.45 14.95 5.45
N ILE A 15 -0.61 13.64 5.51
CA ILE A 15 -0.72 12.89 6.77
C ILE A 15 0.54 12.06 6.96
N ALA A 16 1.21 12.24 8.11
CA ALA A 16 2.34 11.41 8.49
C ALA A 16 1.87 9.97 8.78
N TYR A 17 2.37 9.00 8.02
CA TYR A 17 2.08 7.59 8.24
C TYR A 17 2.82 7.06 9.48
N THR A 18 2.14 6.18 10.21
CA THR A 18 2.70 5.53 11.40
C THR A 18 3.76 4.49 11.03
N ARG A 19 4.77 4.34 11.89
CA ARG A 19 5.75 3.26 11.78
C ARG A 19 5.18 2.01 12.44
N HIS A 20 4.54 1.17 11.63
CA HIS A 20 3.87 -0.02 12.14
C HIS A 20 4.15 -1.24 11.25
N HIS A 21 4.36 -2.40 11.88
CA HIS A 21 4.44 -3.68 11.18
C HIS A 21 3.03 -4.27 11.04
N HIS A 22 2.62 -4.48 9.81
CA HIS A 22 1.33 -5.09 9.48
C HIS A 22 1.50 -6.59 9.25
N ALA A 23 1.22 -7.40 10.27
CA ALA A 23 1.33 -8.86 10.18
C ALA A 23 0.44 -9.50 9.10
N THR A 24 -0.57 -8.78 8.62
CA THR A 24 -1.43 -9.23 7.52
C THR A 24 -0.74 -9.19 6.15
N LEU A 25 0.38 -8.48 6.03
CA LEU A 25 1.21 -8.43 4.83
C LEU A 25 2.18 -9.62 4.70
N ASP A 26 2.21 -10.51 5.69
CA ASP A 26 3.03 -11.73 5.63
C ASP A 26 2.47 -12.71 4.59
N PRO A 27 3.24 -13.07 3.54
CA PRO A 27 2.82 -14.03 2.53
C PRO A 27 2.47 -15.40 3.11
N GLY A 28 3.13 -15.83 4.19
CA GLY A 28 2.84 -17.09 4.88
C GLY A 28 1.40 -17.16 5.40
N ARG A 29 0.86 -16.05 5.87
CA ARG A 29 -0.56 -15.96 6.29
C ARG A 29 -1.51 -16.09 5.09
N ALA A 30 -1.19 -15.44 3.98
CA ALA A 30 -1.98 -15.53 2.76
C ALA A 30 -1.97 -16.96 2.19
N ILE A 31 -0.83 -17.63 2.21
CA ILE A 31 -0.68 -19.05 1.84
C ILE A 31 -1.58 -19.93 2.72
N LEU A 32 -1.56 -19.77 4.05
CA LEU A 32 -2.39 -20.56 4.96
C LEU A 32 -3.90 -20.38 4.68
N VAL A 33 -4.32 -19.17 4.33
CA VAL A 33 -5.72 -18.91 3.94
C VAL A 33 -6.06 -19.60 2.62
N ALA A 34 -5.17 -19.57 1.63
CA ALA A 34 -5.34 -20.25 0.35
C ALA A 34 -5.43 -21.77 0.51
N GLU A 35 -4.55 -22.37 1.31
CA GLU A 35 -4.56 -23.81 1.63
C GLU A 35 -5.87 -24.22 2.34
N ARG A 36 -6.34 -23.44 3.31
CA ARG A 36 -7.63 -23.68 3.96
C ARG A 36 -8.82 -23.57 3.01
N ALA A 37 -8.70 -22.78 1.97
CA ALA A 37 -9.68 -22.68 0.89
C ALA A 37 -9.53 -23.78 -0.19
N GLY A 38 -8.69 -24.79 0.04
CA GLY A 38 -8.46 -25.90 -0.87
C GLY A 38 -7.61 -25.53 -2.11
N ARG A 39 -6.85 -24.45 -2.05
CA ARG A 39 -5.92 -24.08 -3.11
C ARG A 39 -4.56 -24.72 -2.86
N SER A 40 -3.84 -25.01 -3.94
CA SER A 40 -2.44 -25.45 -3.83
C SER A 40 -1.58 -24.35 -3.22
N ARG A 41 -0.60 -24.74 -2.42
CA ARG A 41 0.38 -23.82 -1.83
C ARG A 41 1.23 -23.19 -2.93
N PRO A 42 1.17 -21.86 -3.18
CA PRO A 42 2.07 -21.21 -4.11
C PRO A 42 3.47 -21.07 -3.48
N ALA A 43 4.50 -21.17 -4.30
CA ALA A 43 5.83 -20.68 -3.92
C ALA A 43 5.84 -19.16 -4.12
N ILE A 44 6.36 -18.43 -3.15
CA ILE A 44 6.52 -16.97 -3.25
C ILE A 44 8.00 -16.65 -3.44
N GLN A 45 8.39 -16.46 -4.67
CA GLN A 45 9.73 -16.02 -5.03
C GLN A 45 9.80 -14.49 -5.14
N TYR A 46 8.81 -13.89 -5.77
CA TYR A 46 8.73 -12.45 -5.99
C TYR A 46 7.50 -11.86 -5.31
N ALA A 47 7.71 -10.85 -4.47
CA ALA A 47 6.63 -10.14 -3.79
C ALA A 47 6.71 -8.63 -4.03
N CYS A 48 5.57 -7.96 -4.04
CA CYS A 48 5.47 -6.52 -4.23
C CYS A 48 4.52 -5.89 -3.22
N GLU A 49 4.94 -4.79 -2.59
CA GLU A 49 4.08 -3.95 -1.75
C GLU A 49 3.86 -2.59 -2.42
N LEU A 50 2.60 -2.30 -2.77
CA LEU A 50 2.19 -1.06 -3.42
C LEU A 50 1.75 -0.03 -2.37
N GLY A 51 2.52 1.04 -2.21
CA GLY A 51 2.30 2.06 -1.19
C GLY A 51 2.67 1.56 0.21
N PHE A 52 3.93 1.23 0.40
CA PHE A 52 4.43 0.63 1.65
C PHE A 52 4.47 1.60 2.85
N GLY A 53 4.17 2.90 2.66
CA GLY A 53 4.25 3.91 3.71
C GLY A 53 5.66 4.01 4.28
N GLN A 54 5.82 3.87 5.61
CA GLN A 54 7.14 3.88 6.25
C GLN A 54 7.98 2.61 5.97
N GLY A 55 7.43 1.60 5.29
CA GLY A 55 8.14 0.42 4.80
C GLY A 55 8.65 -0.54 5.85
N LEU A 56 8.19 -0.46 7.10
CA LEU A 56 8.64 -1.36 8.16
C LEU A 56 8.28 -2.83 7.87
N SER A 57 7.08 -3.10 7.37
CA SER A 57 6.67 -4.45 6.96
C SER A 57 7.53 -4.98 5.82
N LEU A 58 7.72 -4.16 4.79
CA LEU A 58 8.57 -4.50 3.64
C LEU A 58 10.00 -4.85 4.08
N ALA A 59 10.62 -4.01 4.93
CA ALA A 59 11.98 -4.23 5.41
C ALA A 59 12.10 -5.54 6.23
N ILE A 60 11.14 -5.81 7.11
CA ILE A 60 11.11 -7.05 7.90
C ILE A 60 10.98 -8.27 6.98
N HIS A 61 10.03 -8.27 6.05
CA HIS A 61 9.78 -9.41 5.16
C HIS A 61 10.93 -9.65 4.20
N SER A 62 11.56 -8.60 3.67
CA SER A 62 12.73 -8.71 2.79
C SER A 62 13.97 -9.26 3.51
N SER A 63 14.07 -9.07 4.83
CA SER A 63 15.19 -9.56 5.64
C SER A 63 14.94 -10.94 6.25
N ALA A 64 13.68 -11.36 6.36
CA ALA A 64 13.27 -12.58 7.05
C ALA A 64 13.11 -13.80 6.13
N SER A 65 13.19 -13.63 4.81
CA SER A 65 12.96 -14.69 3.83
C SER A 65 13.83 -14.52 2.58
N ASP A 66 13.95 -15.59 1.79
CA ASP A 66 14.60 -15.56 0.48
C ASP A 66 13.72 -14.93 -0.63
N THR A 67 12.51 -14.48 -0.28
CA THR A 67 11.59 -13.80 -1.20
C THR A 67 12.18 -12.46 -1.63
N GLU A 68 12.23 -12.21 -2.93
CA GLU A 68 12.63 -10.92 -3.47
C GLU A 68 11.48 -9.92 -3.39
N TRP A 69 11.61 -8.97 -2.47
CA TRP A 69 10.61 -7.93 -2.26
C TRP A 69 10.89 -6.70 -3.09
N TRP A 70 9.85 -6.22 -3.73
CA TRP A 70 9.75 -4.95 -4.43
C TRP A 70 8.76 -4.05 -3.72
N GLY A 71 8.96 -2.74 -3.80
CA GLY A 71 7.98 -1.82 -3.23
C GLY A 71 8.10 -0.43 -3.79
N LEU A 72 6.97 0.28 -3.79
CA LEU A 72 6.91 1.68 -4.14
C LEU A 72 6.17 2.49 -3.09
N ASP A 73 6.59 3.73 -2.92
CA ASP A 73 5.84 4.79 -2.26
C ASP A 73 6.08 6.11 -2.97
N VAL A 74 5.13 7.03 -2.90
CA VAL A 74 5.25 8.34 -3.59
C VAL A 74 6.03 9.36 -2.76
N LEU A 75 6.20 9.13 -1.47
CA LEU A 75 6.88 10.06 -0.56
C LEU A 75 8.36 9.71 -0.42
N PRO A 76 9.28 10.58 -0.86
CA PRO A 76 10.73 10.33 -0.78
C PRO A 76 11.20 9.98 0.64
N GLN A 77 10.68 10.66 1.67
CA GLN A 77 11.03 10.41 3.06
C GLN A 77 10.64 9.01 3.55
N HIS A 78 9.55 8.43 3.02
CA HIS A 78 9.17 7.05 3.30
C HIS A 78 10.17 6.06 2.69
N VAL A 79 10.56 6.31 1.45
CA VAL A 79 11.53 5.48 0.73
C VAL A 79 12.91 5.53 1.39
N GLU A 80 13.37 6.71 1.77
CA GLU A 80 14.65 6.87 2.49
C GLU A 80 14.64 6.11 3.82
N PHE A 81 13.55 6.24 4.59
CA PHE A 81 13.41 5.51 5.86
C PHE A 81 13.36 3.99 5.63
N ALA A 82 12.54 3.49 4.70
CA ALA A 82 12.48 2.08 4.38
C ALA A 82 13.85 1.51 3.97
N ARG A 83 14.57 2.21 3.09
CA ARG A 83 15.93 1.84 2.67
C ARG A 83 16.93 1.82 3.81
N SER A 84 16.78 2.69 4.81
CA SER A 84 17.66 2.72 5.99
C SER A 84 17.52 1.49 6.88
N LEU A 85 16.42 0.76 6.78
CA LEU A 85 16.14 -0.46 7.53
C LEU A 85 16.63 -1.75 6.85
N ILE A 86 17.04 -1.65 5.58
CA ILE A 86 17.43 -2.81 4.76
C ILE A 86 18.95 -2.81 4.59
N ASP A 87 19.61 -3.90 4.99
CA ASP A 87 21.06 -4.02 4.90
C ASP A 87 21.55 -4.39 3.49
N ASP A 88 20.83 -5.28 2.79
CA ASP A 88 21.18 -5.71 1.44
C ASP A 88 21.02 -4.57 0.41
N PRO A 89 22.11 -4.17 -0.28
CA PRO A 89 22.05 -3.12 -1.31
C PRO A 89 21.10 -3.45 -2.47
N ARG A 90 21.02 -4.73 -2.88
CA ARG A 90 20.12 -5.16 -3.98
C ARG A 90 18.66 -5.04 -3.57
N ALA A 91 18.33 -5.37 -2.31
CA ALA A 91 16.99 -5.19 -1.79
C ALA A 91 16.61 -3.69 -1.70
N ARG A 92 17.56 -2.81 -1.36
CA ARG A 92 17.34 -1.35 -1.36
C ARG A 92 16.99 -0.81 -2.75
N GLU A 93 17.61 -1.31 -3.82
CA GLU A 93 17.35 -0.89 -5.20
C GLU A 93 15.92 -1.21 -5.65
N ARG A 94 15.30 -2.24 -5.07
CA ARG A 94 13.92 -2.64 -5.34
C ARG A 94 12.86 -1.83 -4.58
N VAL A 95 13.27 -0.98 -3.65
CA VAL A 95 12.42 -0.04 -2.90
C VAL A 95 12.51 1.33 -3.54
N VAL A 96 11.48 1.78 -4.24
CA VAL A 96 11.56 2.93 -5.12
C VAL A 96 10.56 4.04 -4.79
N CYS A 97 10.99 5.28 -5.00
CA CYS A 97 10.12 6.44 -4.96
C CYS A 97 9.47 6.60 -6.34
N ALA A 98 8.20 6.26 -6.46
CA ALA A 98 7.48 6.30 -7.72
C ALA A 98 5.95 6.37 -7.49
N ASN A 99 5.22 6.89 -8.46
CA ASN A 99 3.78 6.66 -8.56
C ASN A 99 3.50 5.32 -9.25
N PHE A 100 2.23 4.88 -9.28
CA PHE A 100 1.86 3.57 -9.87
C PHE A 100 2.22 3.46 -11.35
N GLU A 101 2.08 4.53 -12.13
CA GLU A 101 2.38 4.56 -13.56
C GLU A 101 3.89 4.46 -13.81
N GLN A 102 4.70 5.24 -13.08
CA GLN A 102 6.15 5.18 -13.16
C GLN A 102 6.69 3.81 -12.75
N PHE A 103 6.12 3.21 -11.70
CA PHE A 103 6.54 1.88 -11.26
C PHE A 103 6.22 0.82 -12.31
N ASP A 104 5.00 0.83 -12.83
CA ASP A 104 4.54 -0.14 -13.84
C ASP A 104 5.30 -0.05 -15.18
N SER A 105 5.82 1.14 -15.52
CA SER A 105 6.61 1.36 -16.74
C SER A 105 8.05 0.81 -16.68
N ARG A 106 8.47 0.26 -15.55
CA ARG A 106 9.81 -0.32 -15.41
C ARG A 106 9.91 -1.65 -16.15
N ASP A 107 10.99 -1.82 -16.90
CA ASP A 107 11.27 -3.01 -17.69
C ASP A 107 11.85 -4.17 -16.85
N ASP A 108 12.39 -3.86 -15.66
CA ASP A 108 13.05 -4.82 -14.77
C ASP A 108 12.10 -5.52 -13.77
N LEU A 109 10.79 -5.21 -13.79
CA LEU A 109 9.83 -5.84 -12.90
C LEU A 109 9.51 -7.28 -13.31
N PRO A 110 9.60 -8.25 -12.37
CA PRO A 110 9.14 -9.61 -12.62
C PRO A 110 7.60 -9.70 -12.63
N CYS A 111 7.07 -10.89 -12.91
CA CYS A 111 5.74 -11.25 -12.44
C CYS A 111 5.81 -11.62 -10.96
N PHE A 112 4.86 -11.15 -10.18
CA PHE A 112 4.85 -11.31 -8.72
C PHE A 112 3.95 -12.46 -8.29
N ASP A 113 4.46 -13.32 -7.40
CA ASP A 113 3.67 -14.39 -6.77
C ASP A 113 2.78 -13.84 -5.66
N PHE A 114 3.16 -12.68 -5.10
CA PHE A 114 2.41 -11.99 -4.07
C PHE A 114 2.41 -10.48 -4.30
N ILE A 115 1.23 -9.88 -4.39
CA ILE A 115 1.07 -8.43 -4.47
C ILE A 115 0.24 -7.97 -3.27
N ALA A 116 0.78 -7.03 -2.49
CA ALA A 116 0.14 -6.53 -1.29
C ALA A 116 -0.13 -5.02 -1.37
N LEU A 117 -1.31 -4.63 -0.85
CA LEU A 117 -1.70 -3.24 -0.62
C LEU A 117 -2.39 -3.15 0.73
N HIS A 118 -1.89 -2.34 1.64
CA HIS A 118 -2.53 -2.11 2.93
C HIS A 118 -2.85 -0.63 3.12
N GLY A 119 -4.14 -0.32 3.30
CA GLY A 119 -4.59 1.06 3.53
C GLY A 119 -4.46 2.01 2.32
N VAL A 120 -4.11 1.52 1.14
CA VAL A 120 -3.92 2.35 -0.07
C VAL A 120 -5.24 2.57 -0.81
N TRP A 121 -5.97 1.49 -1.07
CA TRP A 121 -7.15 1.48 -1.95
C TRP A 121 -8.22 2.50 -1.58
N SER A 122 -8.43 2.73 -0.29
CA SER A 122 -9.45 3.66 0.23
C SER A 122 -9.05 5.13 0.09
N TRP A 123 -7.76 5.42 -0.15
CA TRP A 123 -7.20 6.76 -0.07
C TRP A 123 -6.73 7.33 -1.41
N VAL A 124 -6.67 6.49 -2.45
CA VAL A 124 -6.27 6.92 -3.78
C VAL A 124 -7.46 7.24 -4.68
N SER A 125 -7.23 8.06 -5.71
CA SER A 125 -8.24 8.43 -6.69
C SER A 125 -8.77 7.22 -7.49
N ALA A 126 -9.92 7.39 -8.15
CA ALA A 126 -10.46 6.37 -9.04
C ALA A 126 -9.49 5.99 -10.16
N GLN A 127 -8.75 6.97 -10.69
CA GLN A 127 -7.72 6.75 -11.71
C GLN A 127 -6.58 5.88 -11.17
N ASN A 128 -6.09 6.15 -9.97
CA ASN A 128 -5.04 5.33 -9.36
C ASN A 128 -5.54 3.92 -9.01
N ARG A 129 -6.79 3.75 -8.60
CA ARG A 129 -7.39 2.41 -8.46
C ARG A 129 -7.41 1.63 -9.76
N ALA A 130 -7.74 2.29 -10.88
CA ALA A 130 -7.69 1.65 -12.21
C ALA A 130 -6.25 1.26 -12.60
N ARG A 131 -5.25 2.11 -12.30
CA ARG A 131 -3.83 1.79 -12.53
C ARG A 131 -3.36 0.61 -11.70
N ILE A 132 -3.73 0.56 -10.40
CA ILE A 132 -3.44 -0.57 -9.51
C ILE A 132 -4.06 -1.87 -10.08
N ALA A 133 -5.32 -1.83 -10.48
CA ALA A 133 -5.99 -3.00 -11.05
C ALA A 133 -5.30 -3.49 -12.33
N ALA A 134 -4.93 -2.58 -13.23
CA ALA A 134 -4.20 -2.89 -14.45
C ALA A 134 -2.78 -3.43 -14.17
N PHE A 135 -2.09 -2.91 -13.16
CA PHE A 135 -0.81 -3.44 -12.70
C PHE A 135 -0.95 -4.89 -12.21
N ILE A 136 -1.93 -5.16 -11.35
CA ILE A 136 -2.20 -6.50 -10.84
C ILE A 136 -2.50 -7.47 -11.99
N ASP A 137 -3.35 -7.08 -12.93
CA ASP A 137 -3.69 -7.91 -14.10
C ASP A 137 -2.46 -8.29 -14.93
N ARG A 138 -1.52 -7.36 -15.12
CA ARG A 138 -0.31 -7.60 -15.92
C ARG A 138 0.80 -8.31 -15.18
N ARG A 139 0.95 -8.07 -13.88
CA ARG A 139 2.13 -8.47 -13.10
C ARG A 139 1.89 -9.59 -12.11
N LEU A 140 0.65 -10.03 -11.90
CA LEU A 140 0.38 -11.18 -11.05
C LEU A 140 0.75 -12.46 -11.78
N ALA A 141 1.61 -13.27 -11.18
CA ALA A 141 1.98 -14.57 -11.70
C ALA A 141 0.79 -15.55 -11.69
N PRO A 142 0.78 -16.58 -12.54
CA PRO A 142 -0.22 -17.65 -12.48
C PRO A 142 -0.26 -18.26 -11.06
N ASN A 143 -1.44 -18.36 -10.48
CA ASN A 143 -1.69 -18.77 -9.08
C ASN A 143 -1.11 -17.84 -8.01
N GLY A 144 -0.70 -16.64 -8.36
CA GLY A 144 -0.27 -15.61 -7.42
C GLY A 144 -1.41 -15.16 -6.52
N ILE A 145 -1.06 -14.55 -5.40
CA ILE A 145 -2.01 -14.07 -4.39
C ILE A 145 -1.97 -12.55 -4.33
N VAL A 146 -3.15 -11.92 -4.25
CA VAL A 146 -3.29 -10.49 -3.95
C VAL A 146 -3.85 -10.32 -2.55
N TYR A 147 -3.15 -9.55 -1.72
CA TYR A 147 -3.67 -9.05 -0.46
C TYR A 147 -4.12 -7.59 -0.63
N LEU A 148 -5.38 -7.31 -0.40
CA LEU A 148 -5.96 -5.99 -0.50
C LEU A 148 -6.64 -5.60 0.81
N GLY A 149 -5.97 -4.77 1.62
CA GLY A 149 -6.53 -4.17 2.84
C GLY A 149 -7.18 -2.82 2.54
N TYR A 150 -8.48 -2.71 2.80
CA TYR A 150 -9.26 -1.48 2.57
C TYR A 150 -10.38 -1.31 3.59
N ASN A 151 -10.88 -0.08 3.70
CA ASN A 151 -11.97 0.24 4.60
C ASN A 151 -13.30 -0.19 3.99
N ALA A 152 -13.99 -1.13 4.63
CA ALA A 152 -15.23 -1.69 4.14
C ALA A 152 -16.37 -1.64 5.17
N LEU A 153 -17.59 -1.55 4.69
CA LEU A 153 -18.79 -1.79 5.50
C LEU A 153 -19.06 -3.30 5.60
N PRO A 154 -19.57 -3.78 6.74
CA PRO A 154 -20.02 -3.03 7.93
C PRO A 154 -18.92 -2.67 8.94
N GLY A 155 -17.67 -3.08 8.74
CA GLY A 155 -16.56 -2.86 9.68
C GLY A 155 -16.36 -1.40 10.08
N TRP A 156 -16.53 -0.46 9.15
CA TRP A 156 -16.46 0.99 9.37
C TRP A 156 -17.77 1.60 9.87
N GLY A 157 -18.87 0.83 9.98
CA GLY A 157 -20.18 1.32 10.40
C GLY A 157 -20.16 2.16 11.69
N PRO A 158 -19.50 1.69 12.79
CA PRO A 158 -19.49 2.41 14.05
C PRO A 158 -18.84 3.80 14.01
N VAL A 159 -17.94 4.05 13.06
CA VAL A 159 -17.21 5.33 12.96
C VAL A 159 -17.76 6.26 11.87
N LEU A 160 -18.76 5.84 11.08
CA LEU A 160 -19.30 6.64 9.99
C LEU A 160 -19.91 7.95 10.49
N SER A 161 -20.73 7.92 11.55
CA SER A 161 -21.37 9.12 12.09
C SER A 161 -20.34 10.13 12.62
N LEU A 162 -19.29 9.65 13.29
CA LEU A 162 -18.19 10.50 13.72
C LEU A 162 -17.46 11.11 12.51
N ARG A 163 -17.17 10.32 11.49
CA ARG A 163 -16.56 10.79 10.26
C ARG A 163 -17.40 11.87 9.58
N GLU A 164 -18.71 11.67 9.48
CA GLU A 164 -19.63 12.65 8.88
C GLU A 164 -19.63 13.97 9.65
N LEU A 165 -19.62 13.90 10.99
CA LEU A 165 -19.52 15.08 11.84
C LEU A 165 -18.19 15.82 11.60
N LEU A 166 -17.05 15.11 11.61
CA LEU A 166 -15.74 15.72 11.37
C LEU A 166 -15.64 16.35 9.97
N VAL A 167 -16.17 15.70 8.94
CA VAL A 167 -16.21 16.26 7.58
C VAL A 167 -17.08 17.52 7.52
N ALA A 168 -18.24 17.52 8.17
CA ALA A 168 -19.12 18.68 8.21
C ALA A 168 -18.45 19.86 8.92
N THR A 169 -17.79 19.62 10.06
CA THR A 169 -17.05 20.63 10.80
C THR A 169 -15.87 21.19 10.00
N ALA A 170 -15.05 20.29 9.43
CA ALA A 170 -13.90 20.68 8.60
C ALA A 170 -14.31 21.47 7.34
N SER A 171 -15.51 21.23 6.81
CA SER A 171 -16.04 21.99 5.67
C SER A 171 -16.41 23.43 6.02
N GLN A 172 -16.68 23.72 7.30
CA GLN A 172 -17.00 25.05 7.80
C GLN A 172 -15.73 25.83 8.22
N ALA A 173 -14.63 25.12 8.46
CA ALA A 173 -13.35 25.73 8.79
C ALA A 173 -12.74 26.39 7.54
N ASN A 174 -12.44 27.69 7.64
CA ASN A 174 -11.97 28.51 6.52
C ASN A 174 -10.42 28.44 6.37
N SER A 175 -9.78 27.34 6.84
CA SER A 175 -8.33 27.15 6.79
C SER A 175 -7.90 26.23 5.66
N ALA A 176 -6.78 26.56 5.02
CA ALA A 176 -6.14 25.73 4.01
C ALA A 176 -5.33 24.58 4.62
N ARG A 177 -4.99 24.63 5.92
CA ARG A 177 -4.24 23.59 6.63
C ARG A 177 -5.16 22.55 7.25
N LEU A 178 -4.83 21.28 7.09
CA LEU A 178 -5.59 20.18 7.66
C LEU A 178 -5.61 20.25 9.21
N GLU A 179 -4.48 20.61 9.81
CA GLU A 179 -4.29 20.73 11.26
C GLU A 179 -5.28 21.76 11.88
N ASP A 180 -5.39 22.94 11.27
CA ASP A 180 -6.30 24.01 11.71
C ASP A 180 -7.81 23.68 11.53
N ARG A 181 -8.10 22.59 10.80
CA ARG A 181 -9.49 22.14 10.51
C ARG A 181 -9.98 21.07 11.49
N ILE A 182 -9.12 20.63 12.39
CA ILE A 182 -9.39 19.56 13.37
C ILE A 182 -9.47 20.12 14.80
N GLU A 183 -8.89 21.29 15.07
CA GLU A 183 -9.05 22.04 16.33
C GLU A 183 -10.42 22.76 16.36
#